data_7a9df832d7812635c211b3250c9c0cca
#
_entry.id   7a9df832d7812635c211b3250c9c0cca
#
_cell.length_a   1.000
_cell.length_b   1.000
_cell.length_c   1.000
_cell.angle_alpha   90.00
_cell.angle_beta   90.00
_cell.angle_gamma   90.00
#
_symmetry.space_group_name_H-M   'P 1'
#
loop_
_entity.id
_entity.type
_entity.pdbx_description
1 polymer ?
#
loop_
_entity_poly.entity_id
_entity_poly.type
_entity_poly.pdbx_seq_one_letter_code
_entity_poly.pdbx_strand_id
1 'polypeptide(L)'
;MSVKQAGKIVVACMTAMAAMAAIALPGAAGAQDTVRYPAGKGLFDTQCAVCHQAGGKGQDGLAPPLTEYPGKYAAAEAGRAQLIATLLHGMFGEIEVHDKRYNFKMPSFASASDDDIAHVLNYVVFDLNAQHGDAKPFTAADIRAARAKPMDGAAVHAQRAAVIKGLGL
;
A
#
# COMPACT_ATOMS: atom_id res chain seq x y z
N MET A 1 -50.77 73.31 44.38
CA MET A 1 -50.56 74.21 43.28
C MET A 1 -49.40 73.68 42.45
N SER A 2 -49.74 73.39 41.34
CA SER A 2 -49.35 73.72 39.94
C SER A 2 -48.31 72.82 39.38
N VAL A 3 -48.64 72.01 38.47
CA VAL A 3 -48.76 72.00 37.02
C VAL A 3 -47.47 71.61 36.28
N LYS A 4 -47.59 70.50 35.58
CA LYS A 4 -47.16 70.26 34.19
C LYS A 4 -45.69 70.45 33.82
N GLN A 5 -45.07 69.39 33.33
CA GLN A 5 -44.96 69.23 31.86
C GLN A 5 -44.53 67.89 31.44
N ALA A 6 -45.19 67.41 30.41
CA ALA A 6 -44.91 66.11 29.71
C ALA A 6 -43.71 66.37 28.79
N GLY A 7 -42.68 65.53 28.94
CA GLY A 7 -41.60 65.37 28.00
C GLY A 7 -41.70 64.08 27.26
N LYS A 8 -42.01 64.14 25.95
CA LYS A 8 -42.02 62.94 25.04
C LYS A 8 -40.60 62.53 24.81
N ILE A 9 -40.26 61.33 25.32
CA ILE A 9 -39.01 60.72 24.94
C ILE A 9 -39.33 59.80 23.76
N VAL A 10 -38.83 60.20 22.58
CA VAL A 10 -38.86 59.40 21.39
C VAL A 10 -37.74 58.34 21.53
N VAL A 11 -38.09 57.10 21.75
CA VAL A 11 -37.16 56.00 21.74
C VAL A 11 -36.90 55.64 20.28
N ALA A 12 -35.78 56.06 19.74
CA ALA A 12 -35.30 55.60 18.44
C ALA A 12 -34.75 54.19 18.59
N CYS A 13 -35.48 53.24 18.07
CA CYS A 13 -35.04 51.83 18.00
C CYS A 13 -34.02 51.71 16.88
N MET A 14 -32.72 51.73 17.21
CA MET A 14 -31.66 51.42 16.26
C MET A 14 -31.51 49.89 16.22
N THR A 15 -32.08 49.27 15.18
CA THR A 15 -31.87 47.87 14.85
C THR A 15 -30.44 47.72 14.26
N ALA A 16 -29.51 47.31 15.10
CA ALA A 16 -28.19 46.87 14.64
C ALA A 16 -28.32 45.50 13.98
N MET A 17 -28.32 45.43 12.66
CA MET A 17 -28.15 44.22 11.89
C MET A 17 -26.68 43.76 12.05
N ALA A 18 -26.45 42.76 12.91
CA ALA A 18 -25.18 42.07 12.97
C ALA A 18 -25.07 41.15 11.74
N ALA A 19 -24.30 41.55 10.74
CA ALA A 19 -23.91 40.71 9.62
C ALA A 19 -22.90 39.67 10.14
N MET A 20 -23.35 38.44 10.39
CA MET A 20 -22.47 37.32 10.63
C MET A 20 -21.79 36.96 9.31
N ALA A 21 -20.54 37.40 9.16
CA ALA A 21 -19.65 36.90 8.11
C ALA A 21 -19.33 35.43 8.44
N ALA A 22 -19.92 34.49 7.70
CA ALA A 22 -19.54 33.09 7.75
C ALA A 22 -18.13 32.96 7.18
N ILE A 23 -17.14 32.82 8.05
CA ILE A 23 -15.79 32.45 7.67
C ILE A 23 -15.85 30.97 7.25
N ALA A 24 -15.96 30.75 5.94
CA ALA A 24 -15.75 29.40 5.37
C ALA A 24 -14.29 29.06 5.59
N LEU A 25 -14.01 28.21 6.59
CA LEU A 25 -12.72 27.55 6.73
C LEU A 25 -12.52 26.67 5.49
N PRO A 26 -11.41 26.83 4.74
CA PRO A 26 -11.09 25.89 3.69
C PRO A 26 -10.96 24.52 4.36
N GLY A 27 -11.88 23.61 4.05
CA GLY A 27 -11.79 22.24 4.48
C GLY A 27 -10.42 21.74 4.08
N ALA A 28 -9.63 21.27 5.04
CA ALA A 28 -8.43 20.51 4.76
C ALA A 28 -8.88 19.31 3.89
N ALA A 29 -8.69 19.44 2.57
CA ALA A 29 -8.76 18.29 1.68
C ALA A 29 -7.70 17.33 2.21
N GLY A 30 -8.13 16.33 2.98
CA GLY A 30 -7.27 15.25 3.40
C GLY A 30 -6.61 14.70 2.13
N ALA A 31 -5.29 14.71 2.08
CA ALA A 31 -4.56 14.04 1.04
C ALA A 31 -5.04 12.59 1.07
N GLN A 32 -5.95 12.25 0.17
CA GLN A 32 -6.26 10.86 -0.10
C GLN A 32 -4.99 10.31 -0.72
N ASP A 33 -4.33 9.40 -0.02
CA ASP A 33 -3.23 8.61 -0.59
C ASP A 33 -3.79 7.96 -1.86
N THR A 34 -3.49 8.59 -3.01
CA THR A 34 -3.99 8.12 -4.29
C THR A 34 -3.23 6.85 -4.61
N VAL A 35 -3.93 5.71 -4.55
CA VAL A 35 -3.37 4.41 -4.92
C VAL A 35 -2.89 4.51 -6.36
N ARG A 36 -1.60 4.29 -6.57
CA ARG A 36 -0.93 4.41 -7.86
C ARG A 36 -1.30 3.25 -8.80
N TYR A 37 -1.52 2.06 -8.22
CA TYR A 37 -1.83 0.83 -8.96
C TYR A 37 -3.16 0.21 -8.47
N PRO A 38 -4.31 0.81 -8.78
CA PRO A 38 -5.61 0.38 -8.25
C PRO A 38 -6.01 -1.03 -8.70
N ALA A 39 -5.65 -1.47 -9.91
CA ALA A 39 -5.89 -2.85 -10.36
C ALA A 39 -5.12 -3.85 -9.49
N GLY A 40 -3.85 -3.56 -9.19
CA GLY A 40 -3.03 -4.38 -8.29
C GLY A 40 -3.58 -4.42 -6.87
N LYS A 41 -4.10 -3.28 -6.38
CA LYS A 41 -4.76 -3.22 -5.07
C LYS A 41 -5.96 -4.14 -4.99
N GLY A 42 -6.85 -4.10 -5.99
CA GLY A 42 -8.05 -4.97 -6.03
C GLY A 42 -7.70 -6.46 -5.98
N LEU A 43 -6.69 -6.87 -6.76
CA LEU A 43 -6.19 -8.24 -6.74
C LEU A 43 -5.53 -8.59 -5.39
N PHE A 44 -4.73 -7.69 -4.85
CA PHE A 44 -4.10 -7.87 -3.55
C PHE A 44 -5.13 -8.07 -2.44
N ASP A 45 -6.14 -7.21 -2.36
CA ASP A 45 -7.18 -7.25 -1.34
C ASP A 45 -7.96 -8.56 -1.36
N THR A 46 -8.18 -9.14 -2.55
CA THR A 46 -8.97 -10.36 -2.70
C THR A 46 -8.17 -11.66 -2.59
N GLN A 47 -6.89 -11.66 -2.97
CA GLN A 47 -6.10 -12.87 -3.08
C GLN A 47 -4.90 -12.94 -2.12
N CYS A 48 -4.34 -11.81 -1.74
CA CYS A 48 -3.09 -11.75 -0.95
C CYS A 48 -3.34 -11.33 0.49
N ALA A 49 -4.29 -10.42 0.73
CA ALA A 49 -4.57 -9.87 2.04
C ALA A 49 -5.10 -10.91 3.04
N VAL A 50 -5.62 -12.06 2.58
CA VAL A 50 -6.04 -13.17 3.44
C VAL A 50 -4.91 -13.67 4.34
N CYS A 51 -3.66 -13.64 3.85
CA CYS A 51 -2.47 -13.99 4.62
C CYS A 51 -1.63 -12.77 4.99
N HIS A 52 -1.37 -11.88 4.02
CA HIS A 52 -0.51 -10.72 4.22
C HIS A 52 -1.20 -9.53 4.87
N GLN A 53 -2.48 -9.64 5.20
CA GLN A 53 -3.34 -8.64 5.82
C GLN A 53 -3.51 -7.36 4.98
N ALA A 54 -4.53 -6.58 5.31
CA ALA A 54 -4.78 -5.31 4.63
C ALA A 54 -3.55 -4.40 4.70
N GLY A 55 -3.19 -3.80 3.55
CA GLY A 55 -2.00 -2.96 3.44
C GLY A 55 -0.67 -3.72 3.58
N GLY A 56 -0.67 -5.04 3.44
CA GLY A 56 0.55 -5.83 3.47
C GLY A 56 1.27 -5.88 4.83
N LYS A 57 0.56 -5.68 5.92
CA LYS A 57 1.15 -5.61 7.29
C LYS A 57 1.71 -6.95 7.77
N GLY A 58 1.28 -8.05 7.15
CA GLY A 58 1.63 -9.39 7.57
C GLY A 58 0.90 -9.83 8.84
N GLN A 59 1.13 -11.08 9.20
CA GLN A 59 0.66 -11.69 10.44
C GLN A 59 1.72 -12.63 10.96
N ASP A 60 2.19 -12.42 12.18
CA ASP A 60 3.21 -13.23 12.81
C ASP A 60 2.88 -14.73 12.72
N GLY A 61 3.87 -15.52 12.32
CA GLY A 61 3.75 -16.97 12.14
C GLY A 61 2.99 -17.41 10.88
N LEU A 62 2.23 -16.54 10.22
CA LEU A 62 1.48 -16.87 9.01
C LEU A 62 2.18 -16.34 7.74
N ALA A 63 2.30 -15.02 7.61
CA ALA A 63 2.90 -14.40 6.44
C ALA A 63 3.65 -13.11 6.81
N PRO A 64 4.84 -12.87 6.24
CA PRO A 64 5.64 -11.70 6.56
C PRO A 64 4.99 -10.41 6.03
N PRO A 65 5.35 -9.25 6.61
CA PRO A 65 4.97 -7.95 6.07
C PRO A 65 5.58 -7.74 4.67
N LEU A 66 4.85 -7.01 3.84
CA LEU A 66 5.24 -6.65 2.47
C LEU A 66 5.49 -5.14 2.31
N THR A 67 5.70 -4.43 3.42
CA THR A 67 5.79 -2.96 3.45
C THR A 67 7.23 -2.43 3.41
N GLU A 68 8.23 -3.30 3.27
CA GLU A 68 9.65 -2.90 3.30
C GLU A 68 10.51 -3.66 2.28
N TYR A 69 10.64 -4.99 2.45
CA TYR A 69 11.57 -5.79 1.66
C TYR A 69 11.25 -5.85 0.16
N PRO A 70 9.98 -5.95 -0.29
CA PRO A 70 9.67 -5.97 -1.72
C PRO A 70 10.17 -4.76 -2.48
N GLY A 71 10.11 -3.56 -1.87
CA GLY A 71 10.67 -2.35 -2.47
C GLY A 71 12.19 -2.44 -2.65
N LYS A 72 12.90 -2.89 -1.60
CA LYS A 72 14.35 -3.08 -1.65
C LYS A 72 14.76 -4.15 -2.67
N TYR A 73 14.00 -5.25 -2.78
CA TYR A 73 14.25 -6.27 -3.79
C TYR A 73 14.09 -5.73 -5.20
N ALA A 74 13.04 -4.97 -5.45
CA ALA A 74 12.71 -4.46 -6.77
C ALA A 74 13.77 -3.51 -7.35
N ALA A 75 14.61 -2.92 -6.52
CA ALA A 75 15.72 -2.06 -6.95
C ALA A 75 16.87 -2.83 -7.65
N ALA A 76 16.95 -4.16 -7.48
CA ALA A 76 17.98 -5.00 -8.07
C ALA A 76 17.37 -6.08 -8.98
N GLU A 77 18.05 -6.43 -10.07
CA GLU A 77 17.57 -7.44 -11.02
C GLU A 77 17.29 -8.81 -10.36
N ALA A 78 18.21 -9.29 -9.53
CA ALA A 78 18.04 -10.55 -8.80
C ALA A 78 16.82 -10.50 -7.84
N GLY A 79 16.59 -9.38 -7.19
CA GLY A 79 15.44 -9.18 -6.31
C GLY A 79 14.13 -9.10 -7.10
N ARG A 80 14.11 -8.45 -8.26
CA ARG A 80 12.96 -8.46 -9.19
C ARG A 80 12.61 -9.89 -9.61
N ALA A 81 13.61 -10.65 -10.02
CA ALA A 81 13.42 -12.05 -10.40
C ALA A 81 12.86 -12.89 -9.24
N GLN A 82 13.33 -12.64 -8.01
CA GLN A 82 12.83 -13.29 -6.81
C GLN A 82 11.35 -12.98 -6.58
N LEU A 83 10.93 -11.71 -6.68
CA LEU A 83 9.54 -11.32 -6.50
C LEU A 83 8.62 -12.01 -7.51
N ILE A 84 9.00 -12.03 -8.78
CA ILE A 84 8.25 -12.72 -9.83
C ILE A 84 8.18 -14.22 -9.56
N ALA A 85 9.31 -14.87 -9.26
CA ALA A 85 9.36 -16.29 -8.98
C ALA A 85 8.49 -16.67 -7.78
N THR A 86 8.46 -15.84 -6.74
CA THR A 86 7.63 -16.05 -5.55
C THR A 86 6.14 -16.08 -5.89
N LEU A 87 5.65 -15.19 -6.74
CA LEU A 87 4.25 -15.22 -7.16
C LEU A 87 3.97 -16.38 -8.12
N LEU A 88 4.82 -16.60 -9.12
CA LEU A 88 4.59 -17.64 -10.12
C LEU A 88 4.62 -19.04 -9.55
N HIS A 89 5.58 -19.32 -8.66
CA HIS A 89 5.85 -20.69 -8.23
C HIS A 89 5.47 -20.96 -6.77
N GLY A 90 5.13 -19.90 -6.03
CA GLY A 90 4.97 -19.98 -4.58
C GLY A 90 6.32 -20.15 -3.88
N MET A 91 6.28 -20.30 -2.58
CA MET A 91 7.49 -20.53 -1.78
C MET A 91 7.16 -21.36 -0.54
N PHE A 92 8.02 -22.28 -0.17
CA PHE A 92 7.92 -23.04 1.07
C PHE A 92 9.31 -23.30 1.66
N GLY A 93 9.35 -23.33 2.96
CA GLY A 93 10.54 -23.35 3.78
C GLY A 93 10.50 -22.22 4.80
N GLU A 94 11.18 -22.42 5.92
CA GLU A 94 11.24 -21.42 6.96
C GLU A 94 12.03 -20.18 6.49
N ILE A 95 11.47 -19.02 6.73
CA ILE A 95 12.15 -17.74 6.52
C ILE A 95 12.12 -16.91 7.81
N GLU A 96 13.12 -16.06 7.96
CA GLU A 96 13.15 -15.05 9.02
C GLU A 96 13.00 -13.65 8.43
N VAL A 97 12.16 -12.83 9.06
CA VAL A 97 11.94 -11.43 8.72
C VAL A 97 11.74 -10.66 10.03
N HIS A 98 12.60 -9.67 10.33
CA HIS A 98 12.57 -8.89 11.58
C HIS A 98 12.54 -9.79 12.84
N ASP A 99 13.46 -10.72 12.95
CA ASP A 99 13.60 -11.67 14.07
C ASP A 99 12.35 -12.55 14.29
N LYS A 100 11.46 -12.63 13.30
CA LYS A 100 10.26 -13.47 13.31
C LYS A 100 10.36 -14.56 12.27
N ARG A 101 9.97 -15.76 12.66
CA ARG A 101 9.98 -16.93 11.79
C ARG A 101 8.63 -17.20 11.17
N TYR A 102 8.65 -17.54 9.88
CA TYR A 102 7.49 -17.87 9.07
C TYR A 102 7.77 -19.18 8.35
N ASN A 103 6.91 -20.16 8.53
CA ASN A 103 7.05 -21.47 7.88
C ASN A 103 5.73 -21.92 7.24
N PHE A 104 4.90 -20.96 6.82
CA PHE A 104 3.67 -21.25 6.11
C PHE A 104 3.92 -21.23 4.61
N LYS A 105 3.34 -22.16 3.88
CA LYS A 105 3.51 -22.25 2.43
C LYS A 105 2.78 -21.10 1.74
N MET A 106 3.51 -20.25 1.00
CA MET A 106 2.92 -19.33 0.06
C MET A 106 2.49 -20.10 -1.20
N PRO A 107 1.22 -20.03 -1.62
CA PRO A 107 0.75 -20.74 -2.81
C PRO A 107 1.32 -20.12 -4.10
N SER A 108 1.31 -20.93 -5.17
CA SER A 108 1.60 -20.45 -6.52
C SER A 108 0.38 -19.74 -7.13
N PHE A 109 0.62 -18.66 -7.84
CA PHE A 109 -0.36 -17.93 -8.65
C PHE A 109 -0.11 -18.12 -10.15
N ALA A 110 0.47 -19.25 -10.55
CA ALA A 110 0.79 -19.54 -11.96
C ALA A 110 -0.42 -19.50 -12.90
N SER A 111 -1.64 -19.69 -12.40
CA SER A 111 -2.88 -19.58 -13.18
C SER A 111 -3.33 -18.15 -13.43
N ALA A 112 -2.80 -17.15 -12.71
CA ALA A 112 -3.10 -15.75 -12.95
C ALA A 112 -2.47 -15.28 -14.27
N SER A 113 -3.06 -14.27 -14.91
CA SER A 113 -2.49 -13.68 -16.12
C SER A 113 -1.16 -12.97 -15.83
N ASP A 114 -0.35 -12.76 -16.87
CA ASP A 114 0.89 -12.01 -16.75
C ASP A 114 0.63 -10.57 -16.29
N ASP A 115 -0.45 -9.97 -16.78
CA ASP A 115 -0.88 -8.62 -16.38
C ASP A 115 -1.30 -8.56 -14.92
N ASP A 116 -2.07 -9.54 -14.44
CA ASP A 116 -2.50 -9.58 -13.03
C ASP A 116 -1.31 -9.67 -12.07
N ILE A 117 -0.34 -10.54 -12.39
CA ILE A 117 0.88 -10.66 -11.58
C ILE A 117 1.68 -9.36 -11.61
N ALA A 118 1.83 -8.74 -12.77
CA ALA A 118 2.51 -7.45 -12.88
C ALA A 118 1.78 -6.35 -12.08
N HIS A 119 0.45 -6.30 -12.14
CA HIS A 119 -0.36 -5.35 -11.38
C HIS A 119 -0.18 -5.52 -9.87
N VAL A 120 -0.24 -6.77 -9.36
CA VAL A 120 -0.03 -7.04 -7.92
C VAL A 120 1.38 -6.66 -7.49
N LEU A 121 2.41 -7.01 -8.26
CA LEU A 121 3.79 -6.65 -7.94
C LEU A 121 3.99 -5.13 -7.92
N ASN A 122 3.40 -4.41 -8.88
CA ASN A 122 3.48 -2.96 -8.90
C ASN A 122 2.81 -2.33 -7.69
N TYR A 123 1.63 -2.80 -7.28
CA TYR A 123 0.98 -2.34 -6.06
C TYR A 123 1.85 -2.62 -4.83
N VAL A 124 2.33 -3.84 -4.68
CA VAL A 124 3.17 -4.21 -3.53
C VAL A 124 4.45 -3.37 -3.47
N VAL A 125 5.12 -3.15 -4.60
CA VAL A 125 6.40 -2.43 -4.62
C VAL A 125 6.23 -0.92 -4.50
N PHE A 126 5.23 -0.32 -5.15
CA PHE A 126 5.17 1.13 -5.29
C PHE A 126 4.09 1.80 -4.44
N ASP A 127 3.06 1.05 -4.00
CA ASP A 127 2.03 1.59 -3.11
C ASP A 127 2.25 1.17 -1.65
N LEU A 128 2.78 -0.04 -1.39
CA LEU A 128 3.02 -0.51 -0.03
C LEU A 128 4.43 -0.19 0.49
N ASN A 129 5.37 0.17 -0.38
CA ASN A 129 6.75 0.43 0.01
C ASN A 129 7.16 1.87 -0.31
N ALA A 130 7.57 2.62 0.70
CA ALA A 130 8.11 3.97 0.54
C ALA A 130 9.53 3.98 -0.06
N GLN A 131 10.28 2.88 0.10
CA GLN A 131 11.67 2.75 -0.34
C GLN A 131 11.77 1.68 -1.41
N HIS A 132 11.81 2.08 -2.66
CA HIS A 132 11.95 1.19 -3.81
C HIS A 132 13.10 1.62 -4.76
N GLY A 133 13.89 2.64 -4.40
CA GLY A 133 15.00 3.15 -5.21
C GLY A 133 14.58 3.46 -6.65
N ASP A 134 15.42 3.09 -7.61
CA ASP A 134 15.18 3.27 -9.04
C ASP A 134 14.44 2.07 -9.68
N ALA A 135 13.67 1.32 -8.88
CA ALA A 135 12.89 0.20 -9.37
C ALA A 135 11.96 0.63 -10.52
N LYS A 136 11.95 -0.15 -11.59
CA LYS A 136 11.02 0.06 -12.70
C LYS A 136 9.74 -0.74 -12.47
N PRO A 137 8.59 -0.28 -12.95
CA PRO A 137 7.37 -1.08 -12.93
C PRO A 137 7.57 -2.44 -13.58
N PHE A 138 6.87 -3.43 -13.06
CA PHE A 138 6.80 -4.77 -13.65
C PHE A 138 5.84 -4.75 -14.84
N THR A 139 6.18 -5.49 -15.89
CA THR A 139 5.38 -5.60 -17.11
C THR A 139 4.96 -7.07 -17.33
N ALA A 140 3.89 -7.27 -18.10
CA ALA A 140 3.49 -8.62 -18.52
C ALA A 140 4.63 -9.36 -19.27
N ALA A 141 5.49 -8.63 -19.97
CA ALA A 141 6.64 -9.21 -20.66
C ALA A 141 7.67 -9.79 -19.66
N ASP A 142 7.92 -9.10 -18.54
CA ASP A 142 8.81 -9.61 -17.47
C ASP A 142 8.27 -10.92 -16.90
N ILE A 143 6.96 -10.98 -16.65
CA ILE A 143 6.31 -12.17 -16.10
C ILE A 143 6.35 -13.33 -17.10
N ARG A 144 6.04 -13.07 -18.35
CA ARG A 144 6.10 -14.07 -19.43
C ARG A 144 7.51 -14.66 -19.59
N ALA A 145 8.53 -13.82 -19.54
CA ALA A 145 9.91 -14.28 -19.62
C ALA A 145 10.29 -15.17 -18.42
N ALA A 146 9.76 -14.87 -17.22
CA ALA A 146 10.01 -15.69 -16.04
C ALA A 146 9.27 -17.04 -16.09
N ARG A 147 8.06 -17.12 -16.66
CA ARG A 147 7.32 -18.38 -16.83
C ARG A 147 8.09 -19.43 -17.64
N ALA A 148 8.97 -19.02 -18.53
CA ALA A 148 9.81 -19.94 -19.29
C ALA A 148 10.87 -20.65 -18.45
N LYS A 149 11.01 -20.26 -17.18
CA LYS A 149 12.00 -20.83 -16.23
C LYS A 149 11.26 -21.44 -15.05
N PRO A 150 10.72 -22.67 -15.19
CA PRO A 150 9.97 -23.31 -14.11
C PRO A 150 10.86 -23.56 -12.89
N MET A 151 10.29 -23.27 -11.71
CA MET A 151 10.91 -23.53 -10.41
C MET A 151 9.88 -24.18 -9.48
N ASP A 152 10.35 -24.88 -8.47
CA ASP A 152 9.50 -25.24 -7.34
C ASP A 152 9.70 -24.28 -6.17
N GLY A 153 8.79 -24.32 -5.21
CA GLY A 153 8.83 -23.39 -4.08
C GLY A 153 10.04 -23.56 -3.15
N ALA A 154 10.72 -24.73 -3.16
CA ALA A 154 11.97 -24.92 -2.42
C ALA A 154 13.13 -24.23 -3.14
N ALA A 155 13.18 -24.32 -4.47
CA ALA A 155 14.16 -23.58 -5.27
C ALA A 155 13.96 -22.06 -5.15
N VAL A 156 12.70 -21.57 -5.12
CA VAL A 156 12.38 -20.16 -4.86
C VAL A 156 12.87 -19.72 -3.47
N HIS A 157 12.71 -20.58 -2.46
CA HIS A 157 13.21 -20.32 -1.10
C HIS A 157 14.75 -20.24 -1.07
N ALA A 158 15.44 -21.16 -1.72
CA ALA A 158 16.90 -21.16 -1.81
C ALA A 158 17.41 -19.90 -2.56
N GLN A 159 16.75 -19.53 -3.66
CA GLN A 159 17.05 -18.28 -4.40
C GLN A 159 16.90 -17.06 -3.51
N ARG A 160 15.81 -16.97 -2.70
CA ARG A 160 15.61 -15.87 -1.76
C ARG A 160 16.79 -15.69 -0.81
N ALA A 161 17.30 -16.78 -0.23
CA ALA A 161 18.43 -16.71 0.69
C ALA A 161 19.68 -16.10 0.01
N ALA A 162 19.94 -16.48 -1.25
CA ALA A 162 21.03 -15.91 -2.03
C ALA A 162 20.83 -14.42 -2.35
N VAL A 163 19.61 -14.04 -2.70
CA VAL A 163 19.23 -12.62 -2.98
C VAL A 163 19.41 -11.75 -1.73
N ILE A 164 18.91 -12.17 -0.57
CA ILE A 164 19.05 -11.45 0.70
C ILE A 164 20.53 -11.20 1.00
N LYS A 165 21.34 -12.28 0.95
CA LYS A 165 22.79 -12.17 1.18
C LYS A 165 23.47 -11.22 0.18
N GLY A 166 23.08 -11.29 -1.10
CA GLY A 166 23.64 -10.45 -2.15
C GLY A 166 23.26 -8.97 -2.04
N LEU A 167 22.10 -8.67 -1.45
CA LEU A 167 21.61 -7.31 -1.22
C LEU A 167 22.01 -6.74 0.15
N GLY A 168 22.60 -7.54 1.02
CA GLY A 168 22.97 -7.12 2.38
C GLY A 168 21.77 -6.85 3.28
N LEU A 169 20.68 -7.62 3.10
CA LEU A 169 19.41 -7.47 3.82
C LEU A 169 19.23 -8.55 4.89
#